data_aa60f06cb39da823d508534a8fb9463c
#
_entry.id   aa60f06cb39da823d508534a8fb9463c
#
_cell.length_a   1.000
_cell.length_b   1.000
_cell.length_c   1.000
_cell.angle_alpha   90.00
_cell.angle_beta   90.00
_cell.angle_gamma   90.00
#
_symmetry.space_group_name_H-M   'P 1'
#
loop_
_entity.id
_entity.type
_entity.pdbx_description
1 polymer ?
#
loop_
_entity_poly.entity_id
_entity_poly.type
_entity_poly.pdbx_seq_one_letter_code
_entity_poly.pdbx_strand_id
1 'polypeptide(L)'
;MEAIKPVSTMRTPSGGSNPASPSRRKPPLVLRLLSLLCFVAGFVIVAAPLVLRAMSQAEQTAAVTAAANTVDGWPYPKAEEALAAARAYNEQLAAGGQDVIGEVVDPFGSTSGASTATGAKDSIASQDTTYQGLLDAGSGVMCSVRIPKIDVNLPVYHGTSNEVLAAGAGHLYGTSLPVGGESTHAVLTGHRGVPGSLLFTRLDELQVGDSFYIEVMGEELGYKIDRIDVIEPDDDSKLRVTAGEDRVTLMTCTPYGVNSHRLLVSGVRADIPNEIPVPEDVQGINTTAVALGVLGALLAIVIGLSVAGHVRKKRRAAQRAAVAAAVTLDADAAAGNGGNGWTVGASGPAAP
;
A
#
# COMPACT_ATOMS: atom_id res chain seq x y z
N MET A 1 3.21 -50.51 88.62
CA MET A 1 2.70 -51.68 87.90
C MET A 1 1.70 -51.17 86.86
N GLU A 2 2.17 -50.94 85.73
CA GLU A 2 1.25 -50.54 84.65
C GLU A 2 1.80 -51.10 83.32
N ALA A 3 0.99 -51.88 82.66
CA ALA A 3 1.33 -52.73 81.52
C ALA A 3 1.45 -51.93 80.23
N ILE A 4 2.55 -52.12 79.57
CA ILE A 4 2.83 -51.53 78.22
C ILE A 4 2.10 -52.39 77.18
N LYS A 5 1.17 -51.75 76.42
CA LYS A 5 0.50 -52.33 75.24
C LYS A 5 1.41 -52.24 74.04
N PRO A 6 1.43 -53.20 73.09
CA PRO A 6 2.25 -53.19 71.91
C PRO A 6 1.67 -52.27 70.77
N VAL A 7 2.60 -51.58 70.12
CA VAL A 7 2.35 -50.70 69.02
C VAL A 7 1.92 -51.48 67.78
N SER A 8 0.77 -51.13 67.27
CA SER A 8 0.19 -51.62 66.00
C SER A 8 0.99 -51.10 64.78
N THR A 9 1.47 -52.01 63.98
CA THR A 9 2.15 -51.71 62.69
C THR A 9 1.17 -51.12 61.69
N MET A 10 1.40 -49.84 61.32
CA MET A 10 0.69 -49.17 60.26
C MET A 10 1.10 -49.70 58.86
N ARG A 11 0.14 -50.32 58.17
CA ARG A 11 0.26 -50.67 56.73
C ARG A 11 0.21 -49.40 55.89
N THR A 12 1.23 -49.13 55.14
CA THR A 12 1.25 -48.13 54.06
C THR A 12 0.43 -48.63 52.89
N PRO A 13 -0.52 -47.83 52.33
CA PRO A 13 -1.18 -48.15 51.05
C PRO A 13 -0.29 -47.69 49.88
N SER A 14 0.30 -48.65 49.22
CA SER A 14 0.92 -48.42 47.87
C SER A 14 -0.20 -48.35 46.83
N GLY A 15 -0.57 -47.14 46.47
CA GLY A 15 -1.52 -46.89 45.39
C GLY A 15 -1.17 -45.59 44.70
N GLY A 16 -0.02 -45.56 44.03
CA GLY A 16 0.36 -44.47 43.15
C GLY A 16 -0.40 -44.59 41.82
N SER A 17 -1.56 -43.95 41.73
CA SER A 17 -2.21 -43.70 40.46
C SER A 17 -1.44 -42.56 39.73
N ASN A 18 -0.64 -42.92 38.74
CA ASN A 18 -0.06 -41.97 37.84
C ASN A 18 -1.18 -41.14 37.16
N PRO A 19 -1.18 -39.81 37.25
CA PRO A 19 -2.16 -39.01 36.55
C PRO A 19 -1.95 -39.21 35.04
N ALA A 20 -2.97 -39.74 34.35
CA ALA A 20 -3.00 -39.90 32.93
C ALA A 20 -2.75 -38.55 32.25
N SER A 21 -1.63 -38.42 31.55
CA SER A 21 -1.30 -37.25 30.77
C SER A 21 -2.45 -36.92 29.80
N PRO A 22 -2.95 -35.69 29.73
CA PRO A 22 -4.08 -35.35 28.88
C PRO A 22 -3.70 -35.60 27.42
N SER A 23 -4.42 -36.53 26.78
CA SER A 23 -4.24 -36.84 25.36
C SER A 23 -4.63 -35.61 24.55
N ARG A 24 -3.64 -34.85 24.05
CA ARG A 24 -3.87 -33.76 23.10
C ARG A 24 -4.56 -34.32 21.85
N ARG A 25 -5.87 -34.17 21.79
CA ARG A 25 -6.65 -34.48 20.59
C ARG A 25 -6.14 -33.62 19.43
N LYS A 26 -5.80 -34.23 18.32
CA LYS A 26 -5.38 -33.51 17.11
C LYS A 26 -6.57 -32.65 16.65
N PRO A 27 -6.37 -31.37 16.32
CA PRO A 27 -7.47 -30.56 15.79
C PRO A 27 -8.03 -31.23 14.54
N PRO A 28 -9.36 -31.26 14.37
CA PRO A 28 -10.00 -31.84 13.19
C PRO A 28 -9.50 -31.15 11.92
N LEU A 29 -9.50 -31.88 10.80
CA LEU A 29 -9.03 -31.37 9.51
C LEU A 29 -9.72 -30.05 9.12
N VAL A 30 -11.02 -29.94 9.44
CA VAL A 30 -11.83 -28.73 9.23
C VAL A 30 -11.25 -27.51 9.93
N LEU A 31 -10.79 -27.64 11.18
CA LEU A 31 -10.22 -26.53 11.94
C LEU A 31 -8.88 -26.05 11.34
N ARG A 32 -8.10 -26.96 10.73
CA ARG A 32 -6.86 -26.64 10.03
C ARG A 32 -7.12 -25.92 8.72
N LEU A 33 -8.10 -26.39 7.95
CA LEU A 33 -8.54 -25.75 6.72
C LEU A 33 -9.10 -24.36 7.00
N LEU A 34 -9.91 -24.20 8.03
CA LEU A 34 -10.46 -22.91 8.46
C LEU A 34 -9.34 -21.96 8.89
N SER A 35 -8.36 -22.44 9.67
CA SER A 35 -7.19 -21.63 10.06
C SER A 35 -6.37 -21.18 8.85
N LEU A 36 -6.16 -22.07 7.86
CA LEU A 36 -5.47 -21.72 6.63
C LEU A 36 -6.25 -20.67 5.81
N LEU A 37 -7.56 -20.85 5.70
CA LEU A 37 -8.45 -19.92 5.01
C LEU A 37 -8.42 -18.52 5.66
N CYS A 38 -8.53 -18.45 7.00
CA CYS A 38 -8.42 -17.19 7.73
C CYS A 38 -7.05 -16.53 7.53
N PHE A 39 -5.98 -17.33 7.49
CA PHE A 39 -4.63 -16.80 7.27
C PHE A 39 -4.47 -16.23 5.87
N VAL A 40 -4.97 -16.94 4.85
CA VAL A 40 -4.95 -16.47 3.45
C VAL A 40 -5.82 -15.21 3.29
N ALA A 41 -7.01 -15.20 3.88
CA ALA A 41 -7.88 -14.03 3.84
C ALA A 41 -7.24 -12.80 4.50
N GLY A 42 -6.65 -12.97 5.69
CA GLY A 42 -5.90 -11.90 6.37
C GLY A 42 -4.72 -11.39 5.54
N PHE A 43 -3.99 -12.32 4.88
CA PHE A 43 -2.90 -11.95 3.99
C PHE A 43 -3.37 -11.13 2.78
N VAL A 44 -4.46 -11.55 2.12
CA VAL A 44 -5.04 -10.83 0.98
C VAL A 44 -5.48 -9.42 1.38
N ILE A 45 -6.12 -9.26 2.55
CA ILE A 45 -6.56 -7.95 3.05
C ILE A 45 -5.37 -6.99 3.24
N VAL A 46 -4.23 -7.48 3.73
CA VAL A 46 -3.03 -6.67 3.95
C VAL A 46 -2.27 -6.40 2.64
N ALA A 47 -2.21 -7.38 1.74
CA ALA A 47 -1.46 -7.27 0.48
C ALA A 47 -2.20 -6.45 -0.59
N ALA A 48 -3.53 -6.51 -0.63
CA ALA A 48 -4.33 -5.86 -1.68
C ALA A 48 -4.05 -4.35 -1.83
N PRO A 49 -4.02 -3.52 -0.76
CA PRO A 49 -3.75 -2.09 -0.91
C PRO A 49 -2.33 -1.81 -1.44
N LEU A 50 -1.34 -2.64 -1.12
CA LEU A 50 0.02 -2.48 -1.63
C LEU A 50 0.10 -2.80 -3.12
N VAL A 51 -0.57 -3.85 -3.56
CA VAL A 51 -0.64 -4.23 -4.98
C VAL A 51 -1.37 -3.15 -5.79
N LEU A 52 -2.52 -2.67 -5.29
CA LEU A 52 -3.29 -1.62 -5.96
C LEU A 52 -2.49 -0.33 -6.11
N ARG A 53 -1.73 0.08 -5.08
CA ARG A 53 -0.83 1.25 -5.16
C ARG A 53 0.25 1.06 -6.21
N ALA A 54 0.91 -0.10 -6.23
CA ALA A 54 1.95 -0.38 -7.22
C ALA A 54 1.40 -0.37 -8.66
N MET A 55 0.19 -0.90 -8.87
CA MET A 55 -0.47 -0.86 -10.17
C MET A 55 -0.83 0.57 -10.59
N SER A 56 -1.44 1.35 -9.69
CA SER A 56 -1.79 2.75 -9.96
C SER A 56 -0.57 3.60 -10.30
N GLN A 57 0.53 3.47 -9.55
CA GLN A 57 1.78 4.17 -9.86
C GLN A 57 2.37 3.76 -11.22
N ALA A 58 2.30 2.46 -11.56
CA ALA A 58 2.78 1.98 -12.86
C ALA A 58 1.95 2.56 -14.01
N GLU A 59 0.63 2.63 -13.87
CA GLU A 59 -0.28 3.23 -14.87
C GLU A 59 -0.01 4.73 -15.04
N GLN A 60 0.16 5.47 -13.94
CA GLN A 60 0.47 6.90 -13.96
C GLN A 60 1.82 7.17 -14.63
N THR A 61 2.86 6.42 -14.26
CA THR A 61 4.18 6.54 -14.88
C THR A 61 4.14 6.19 -16.38
N ALA A 62 3.38 5.17 -16.77
CA ALA A 62 3.20 4.81 -18.15
C ALA A 62 2.51 5.92 -18.96
N ALA A 63 1.49 6.59 -18.38
CA ALA A 63 0.81 7.71 -19.02
C ALA A 63 1.74 8.91 -19.21
N VAL A 64 2.53 9.28 -18.19
CA VAL A 64 3.56 10.35 -18.29
C VAL A 64 4.57 10.02 -19.39
N THR A 65 5.13 8.80 -19.38
CA THR A 65 6.12 8.38 -20.36
C THR A 65 5.55 8.34 -21.78
N ALA A 66 4.31 7.90 -21.95
CA ALA A 66 3.65 7.86 -23.24
C ALA A 66 3.43 9.29 -23.80
N ALA A 67 3.02 10.24 -22.95
CA ALA A 67 2.87 11.64 -23.33
C ALA A 67 4.20 12.26 -23.74
N ALA A 68 5.26 12.09 -22.93
CA ALA A 68 6.61 12.58 -23.24
C ALA A 68 7.11 12.00 -24.58
N ASN A 69 7.02 10.68 -24.79
CA ASN A 69 7.42 10.04 -26.05
C ASN A 69 6.60 10.55 -27.27
N THR A 70 5.35 10.91 -27.04
CA THR A 70 4.50 11.48 -28.11
C THR A 70 5.02 12.86 -28.53
N VAL A 71 5.34 13.71 -27.57
CA VAL A 71 5.90 15.05 -27.81
C VAL A 71 7.27 14.96 -28.45
N ASP A 72 8.15 14.08 -27.97
CA ASP A 72 9.47 13.84 -28.55
C ASP A 72 9.41 13.40 -30.03
N GLY A 73 8.35 12.69 -30.40
CA GLY A 73 8.09 12.27 -31.76
C GLY A 73 7.47 13.35 -32.66
N TRP A 74 7.15 14.54 -32.13
CA TRP A 74 6.53 15.59 -32.94
C TRP A 74 7.54 16.26 -33.87
N PRO A 75 7.11 16.58 -35.11
CA PRO A 75 7.95 17.36 -36.01
C PRO A 75 8.07 18.79 -35.48
N TYR A 76 9.26 19.37 -35.63
CA TYR A 76 9.47 20.80 -35.39
C TYR A 76 8.60 21.63 -36.37
N PRO A 77 7.94 22.72 -35.94
CA PRO A 77 7.97 23.37 -34.62
C PRO A 77 6.72 23.07 -33.75
N LYS A 78 6.11 21.91 -33.86
CA LYS A 78 4.78 21.61 -33.27
C LYS A 78 4.71 21.82 -31.75
N ALA A 79 5.73 21.45 -30.99
CA ALA A 79 5.77 21.65 -29.56
C ALA A 79 5.84 23.13 -29.18
N GLU A 80 6.67 23.90 -29.89
CA GLU A 80 6.80 25.35 -29.73
C GLU A 80 5.50 26.09 -30.10
N GLU A 81 4.80 25.66 -31.15
CA GLU A 81 3.48 26.18 -31.51
C GLU A 81 2.44 25.92 -30.44
N ALA A 82 2.43 24.72 -29.83
CA ALA A 82 1.55 24.38 -28.74
C ALA A 82 1.82 25.24 -27.50
N LEU A 83 3.09 25.46 -27.14
CA LEU A 83 3.50 26.34 -26.04
C LEU A 83 3.11 27.80 -26.33
N ALA A 84 3.32 28.27 -27.54
CA ALA A 84 2.95 29.64 -27.94
C ALA A 84 1.43 29.86 -27.84
N ALA A 85 0.63 28.90 -28.31
CA ALA A 85 -0.82 28.95 -28.18
C ALA A 85 -1.30 28.97 -26.72
N ALA A 86 -0.66 28.16 -25.84
CA ALA A 86 -0.97 28.13 -24.43
C ALA A 86 -0.57 29.46 -23.73
N ARG A 87 0.56 30.04 -24.08
CA ARG A 87 0.98 31.38 -23.58
C ARG A 87 0.01 32.47 -24.02
N ALA A 88 -0.42 32.47 -25.26
CA ALA A 88 -1.43 33.44 -25.76
C ALA A 88 -2.77 33.29 -25.03
N TYR A 89 -3.18 32.05 -24.71
CA TYR A 89 -4.36 31.80 -23.87
C TYR A 89 -4.19 32.41 -22.48
N ASN A 90 -3.04 32.22 -21.84
CA ASN A 90 -2.72 32.78 -20.52
C ASN A 90 -2.76 34.32 -20.52
N GLU A 91 -2.23 34.95 -21.55
CA GLU A 91 -2.29 36.41 -21.72
C GLU A 91 -3.73 36.92 -21.79
N GLN A 92 -4.58 36.24 -22.58
CA GLN A 92 -6.01 36.56 -22.66
C GLN A 92 -6.72 36.36 -21.34
N LEU A 93 -6.42 35.28 -20.63
CA LEU A 93 -7.00 34.99 -19.31
C LEU A 93 -6.62 36.06 -18.28
N ALA A 94 -5.35 36.45 -18.24
CA ALA A 94 -4.87 37.49 -17.33
C ALA A 94 -5.51 38.86 -17.63
N ALA A 95 -5.70 39.19 -18.92
CA ALA A 95 -6.37 40.43 -19.35
C ALA A 95 -7.89 40.41 -19.08
N GLY A 96 -8.54 39.23 -19.14
CA GLY A 96 -9.98 39.05 -18.92
C GLY A 96 -10.44 39.08 -17.48
N GLY A 97 -9.53 39.06 -16.50
CA GLY A 97 -9.83 39.16 -15.07
C GLY A 97 -10.24 37.86 -14.38
N GLN A 98 -10.15 36.70 -15.05
CA GLN A 98 -10.48 35.38 -14.50
C GLN A 98 -11.89 35.32 -13.87
N ASP A 99 -12.91 35.62 -14.65
CA ASP A 99 -14.31 35.68 -14.15
C ASP A 99 -14.83 34.33 -13.63
N VAL A 100 -14.29 33.23 -14.14
CA VAL A 100 -14.64 31.86 -13.74
C VAL A 100 -13.38 31.10 -13.37
N ILE A 101 -13.26 30.68 -12.11
CA ILE A 101 -12.23 29.76 -11.64
C ILE A 101 -12.90 28.49 -11.15
N GLY A 102 -12.45 27.36 -11.67
CA GLY A 102 -12.97 26.06 -11.33
C GLY A 102 -14.21 25.66 -12.09
N GLU A 103 -14.68 24.48 -11.83
CA GLU A 103 -15.97 24.02 -12.32
C GLU A 103 -17.06 24.53 -11.36
N VAL A 104 -18.30 24.72 -11.86
CA VAL A 104 -19.44 25.23 -11.08
C VAL A 104 -19.72 24.37 -9.83
N VAL A 105 -19.14 23.18 -9.78
CA VAL A 105 -19.27 22.23 -8.68
C VAL A 105 -17.87 21.96 -8.11
N ASP A 106 -17.72 22.05 -6.79
CA ASP A 106 -16.49 21.65 -6.09
C ASP A 106 -16.01 20.27 -6.56
N PRO A 107 -14.81 20.13 -7.16
CA PRO A 107 -14.30 18.88 -7.70
C PRO A 107 -14.22 17.76 -6.64
N PHE A 108 -14.27 18.11 -5.35
CA PHE A 108 -14.25 17.18 -4.24
C PHE A 108 -15.60 17.03 -3.52
N GLY A 109 -16.64 17.75 -3.96
CA GLY A 109 -17.95 17.82 -3.31
C GLY A 109 -18.76 16.52 -3.32
N SER A 110 -18.43 15.57 -4.19
CA SER A 110 -19.13 14.28 -4.29
C SER A 110 -18.98 13.37 -3.05
N THR A 111 -18.05 13.68 -2.15
CA THR A 111 -17.90 12.95 -0.88
C THR A 111 -18.90 13.40 0.19
N SER A 112 -19.56 14.53 0.04
CA SER A 112 -20.47 15.11 1.05
C SER A 112 -21.96 14.88 0.77
N GLY A 113 -22.32 14.12 -0.28
CA GLY A 113 -23.71 13.72 -0.54
C GLY A 113 -24.66 14.83 -1.02
N ALA A 114 -24.15 15.99 -1.40
CA ALA A 114 -24.95 17.16 -1.77
C ALA A 114 -24.80 17.61 -3.23
N SER A 115 -24.13 16.87 -4.09
CA SER A 115 -24.00 17.21 -5.52
C SER A 115 -24.77 16.23 -6.39
N THR A 116 -25.74 16.76 -7.12
CA THR A 116 -26.20 16.14 -8.36
C THR A 116 -25.02 16.14 -9.32
N ALA A 117 -24.35 14.98 -9.42
CA ALA A 117 -23.27 14.76 -10.37
C ALA A 117 -23.83 14.96 -11.80
N THR A 118 -23.67 16.15 -12.33
CA THR A 118 -23.61 16.36 -13.78
C THR A 118 -22.36 15.61 -14.23
N GLY A 119 -22.55 14.64 -15.11
CA GLY A 119 -21.46 13.78 -15.57
C GLY A 119 -20.32 14.62 -16.18
N ALA A 120 -19.10 14.06 -16.23
CA ALA A 120 -17.90 14.71 -16.78
C ALA A 120 -18.12 15.40 -18.14
N LYS A 121 -19.15 15.03 -18.88
CA LYS A 121 -19.51 15.60 -20.19
C LYS A 121 -20.24 16.94 -20.12
N ASP A 122 -20.68 17.37 -18.95
CA ASP A 122 -21.47 18.60 -18.79
C ASP A 122 -20.71 19.71 -18.06
N SER A 123 -19.42 19.51 -17.73
CA SER A 123 -18.60 20.55 -17.12
C SER A 123 -18.22 21.65 -18.12
N ILE A 124 -18.07 22.89 -17.65
CA ILE A 124 -17.63 24.03 -18.47
C ILE A 124 -16.29 23.69 -19.13
N ALA A 125 -15.36 23.08 -18.39
CA ALA A 125 -14.05 22.66 -18.89
C ALA A 125 -14.18 21.68 -20.06
N SER A 126 -15.12 20.72 -20.02
CA SER A 126 -15.31 19.73 -21.08
C SER A 126 -15.98 20.30 -22.32
N GLN A 127 -16.74 21.39 -22.19
CA GLN A 127 -17.42 22.06 -23.29
C GLN A 127 -16.53 23.07 -24.00
N ASP A 128 -15.48 23.60 -23.36
CA ASP A 128 -14.52 24.51 -23.97
C ASP A 128 -13.54 23.73 -24.87
N THR A 129 -13.90 23.62 -26.15
CA THR A 129 -13.09 22.89 -27.14
C THR A 129 -11.73 23.56 -27.40
N THR A 130 -11.61 24.88 -27.20
CA THR A 130 -10.33 25.60 -27.31
C THR A 130 -9.39 25.16 -26.19
N TYR A 131 -9.87 25.22 -24.95
CA TYR A 131 -9.11 24.76 -23.78
C TYR A 131 -8.71 23.29 -23.90
N GLN A 132 -9.63 22.42 -24.29
CA GLN A 132 -9.39 20.98 -24.44
C GLN A 132 -8.36 20.66 -25.55
N GLY A 133 -8.23 21.51 -26.55
CA GLY A 133 -7.26 21.34 -27.64
C GLY A 133 -5.86 21.87 -27.33
N LEU A 134 -5.68 22.63 -26.23
CA LEU A 134 -4.37 23.17 -25.85
C LEU A 134 -3.56 22.14 -25.07
N LEU A 135 -2.27 22.05 -25.37
CA LEU A 135 -1.31 21.17 -24.68
C LEU A 135 -1.70 19.68 -24.65
N ASP A 136 -2.49 19.19 -25.62
CA ASP A 136 -2.79 17.75 -25.68
C ASP A 136 -1.59 16.96 -26.22
N ALA A 137 -0.84 16.35 -25.33
CA ALA A 137 0.29 15.47 -25.65
C ALA A 137 -0.13 14.04 -26.05
N GLY A 138 -1.43 13.82 -26.28
CA GLY A 138 -2.05 12.52 -26.52
C GLY A 138 -2.73 11.96 -25.29
N SER A 139 -3.82 11.26 -25.51
CA SER A 139 -4.65 10.67 -24.44
C SER A 139 -5.17 11.69 -23.41
N GLY A 140 -5.27 12.98 -23.74
CA GLY A 140 -5.74 14.06 -22.87
C GLY A 140 -4.73 14.52 -21.81
N VAL A 141 -3.48 14.05 -21.85
CA VAL A 141 -2.42 14.50 -20.94
C VAL A 141 -1.91 15.86 -21.38
N MET A 142 -2.02 16.86 -20.50
CA MET A 142 -1.55 18.23 -20.72
C MET A 142 -0.07 18.39 -20.38
N CYS A 143 0.33 17.87 -19.22
CA CYS A 143 1.69 17.96 -18.68
C CYS A 143 1.88 16.86 -17.64
N SER A 144 3.05 16.81 -17.00
CA SER A 144 3.25 16.04 -15.78
C SER A 144 3.71 16.91 -14.62
N VAL A 145 3.41 16.48 -13.39
CA VAL A 145 3.91 17.10 -12.15
C VAL A 145 4.77 16.11 -11.41
N ARG A 146 6.02 16.52 -11.12
CA ARG A 146 6.99 15.72 -10.39
C ARG A 146 7.38 16.40 -9.08
N ILE A 147 7.23 15.69 -7.95
CA ILE A 147 7.53 16.18 -6.59
C ILE A 147 8.46 15.17 -5.91
N PRO A 148 9.79 15.30 -6.07
CA PRO A 148 10.75 14.28 -5.64
C PRO A 148 10.67 13.95 -4.15
N LYS A 149 10.47 14.95 -3.28
CA LYS A 149 10.44 14.78 -1.82
C LYS A 149 9.37 13.79 -1.34
N ILE A 150 8.26 13.68 -2.05
CA ILE A 150 7.13 12.81 -1.68
C ILE A 150 6.89 11.69 -2.70
N ASP A 151 7.84 11.47 -3.61
CA ASP A 151 7.80 10.42 -4.64
C ASP A 151 6.52 10.48 -5.51
N VAL A 152 6.18 11.68 -5.97
CA VAL A 152 5.05 11.93 -6.86
C VAL A 152 5.55 12.20 -8.27
N ASN A 153 4.99 11.47 -9.24
CA ASN A 153 5.09 11.73 -10.67
C ASN A 153 3.75 11.39 -11.32
N LEU A 154 2.94 12.42 -11.61
CA LEU A 154 1.56 12.28 -12.04
C LEU A 154 1.33 12.94 -13.38
N PRO A 155 0.56 12.30 -14.30
CA PRO A 155 -0.01 12.98 -15.45
C PRO A 155 -1.04 14.01 -14.98
N VAL A 156 -1.09 15.14 -15.68
CA VAL A 156 -2.07 16.21 -15.47
C VAL A 156 -2.98 16.27 -16.69
N TYR A 157 -4.26 16.22 -16.45
CA TYR A 157 -5.31 16.24 -17.47
C TYR A 157 -6.09 17.55 -17.45
N HIS A 158 -6.87 17.81 -18.51
CA HIS A 158 -7.76 18.95 -18.58
C HIS A 158 -8.96 18.81 -17.65
N GLY A 159 -9.26 19.86 -16.87
CA GLY A 159 -10.37 19.89 -15.93
C GLY A 159 -10.14 19.06 -14.67
N THR A 160 -11.18 18.97 -13.85
CA THR A 160 -11.14 18.33 -12.51
C THR A 160 -12.31 17.37 -12.32
N SER A 161 -12.76 16.70 -13.40
CA SER A 161 -13.81 15.69 -13.29
C SER A 161 -13.37 14.49 -12.44
N ASN A 162 -14.33 13.71 -11.95
CA ASN A 162 -14.05 12.51 -11.16
C ASN A 162 -13.16 11.51 -11.90
N GLU A 163 -13.34 11.38 -13.22
CA GLU A 163 -12.54 10.50 -14.08
C GLU A 163 -11.09 10.99 -14.17
N VAL A 164 -10.89 12.29 -14.33
CA VAL A 164 -9.57 12.95 -14.36
C VAL A 164 -8.86 12.74 -13.03
N LEU A 165 -9.52 13.08 -11.92
CA LEU A 165 -8.92 12.99 -10.59
C LEU A 165 -8.67 11.53 -10.13
N ALA A 166 -9.37 10.56 -10.71
CA ALA A 166 -9.08 9.14 -10.50
C ALA A 166 -7.82 8.67 -11.25
N ALA A 167 -7.55 9.26 -12.43
CA ALA A 167 -6.41 8.89 -13.28
C ALA A 167 -5.09 9.58 -12.85
N GLY A 168 -5.16 10.84 -12.38
CA GLY A 168 -3.98 11.62 -12.06
C GLY A 168 -4.32 12.93 -11.34
N ALA A 169 -3.62 13.99 -11.71
CA ALA A 169 -3.99 15.35 -11.34
C ALA A 169 -4.82 16.01 -12.47
N GLY A 170 -5.62 16.99 -12.11
CA GLY A 170 -6.40 17.78 -13.06
C GLY A 170 -5.98 19.25 -13.00
N HIS A 171 -5.96 19.90 -14.16
CA HIS A 171 -5.79 21.34 -14.25
C HIS A 171 -7.11 22.06 -13.95
N LEU A 172 -7.11 22.96 -12.97
CA LEU A 172 -8.31 23.69 -12.58
C LEU A 172 -8.68 24.72 -13.67
N TYR A 173 -9.83 24.53 -14.30
CA TYR A 173 -10.33 25.42 -15.35
C TYR A 173 -10.41 26.87 -14.89
N GLY A 174 -10.10 27.80 -15.78
CA GLY A 174 -10.08 29.24 -15.47
C GLY A 174 -8.82 29.72 -14.75
N THR A 175 -7.84 28.85 -14.48
CA THR A 175 -6.49 29.21 -14.08
C THR A 175 -5.55 29.17 -15.28
N SER A 176 -4.35 29.74 -15.17
CA SER A 176 -3.39 29.73 -16.28
C SER A 176 -2.96 28.31 -16.64
N LEU A 177 -2.76 28.03 -17.91
CA LEU A 177 -2.14 26.79 -18.36
C LEU A 177 -0.70 26.68 -17.84
N PRO A 178 -0.21 25.50 -17.48
CA PRO A 178 1.05 25.29 -16.75
C PRO A 178 2.29 25.38 -17.65
N VAL A 179 2.41 26.46 -18.45
CA VAL A 179 3.53 26.72 -19.35
C VAL A 179 4.47 27.80 -18.85
N GLY A 180 4.25 28.25 -17.59
CA GLY A 180 4.98 29.35 -16.98
C GLY A 180 4.75 30.68 -17.68
N GLY A 181 5.50 31.68 -17.25
CA GLY A 181 5.46 33.02 -17.78
C GLY A 181 5.02 34.05 -16.73
N GLU A 182 5.40 35.32 -16.96
CA GLU A 182 5.07 36.42 -16.09
C GLU A 182 3.54 36.65 -16.04
N SER A 183 3.00 36.91 -14.86
CA SER A 183 1.56 37.10 -14.64
C SER A 183 0.74 35.84 -14.96
N THR A 184 1.25 34.66 -14.58
CA THR A 184 0.53 33.39 -14.67
C THR A 184 0.36 32.73 -13.32
N HIS A 185 -0.76 32.03 -13.13
CA HIS A 185 -1.01 31.18 -11.97
C HIS A 185 -1.78 29.93 -12.40
N ALA A 186 -1.06 28.80 -12.54
CA ALA A 186 -1.67 27.49 -12.81
C ALA A 186 -2.03 26.77 -11.52
N VAL A 187 -3.19 26.12 -11.46
CA VAL A 187 -3.62 25.32 -10.30
C VAL A 187 -3.83 23.87 -10.74
N LEU A 188 -3.08 22.96 -10.10
CA LEU A 188 -3.15 21.52 -10.33
C LEU A 188 -3.80 20.86 -9.12
N THR A 189 -4.86 20.10 -9.37
CA THR A 189 -5.71 19.53 -8.34
C THR A 189 -5.57 18.02 -8.32
N GLY A 190 -5.46 17.42 -7.14
CA GLY A 190 -5.39 15.96 -7.00
C GLY A 190 -6.04 15.46 -5.73
N HIS A 191 -6.59 14.25 -5.80
CA HIS A 191 -7.22 13.63 -4.64
C HIS A 191 -6.25 13.33 -3.51
N ARG A 192 -6.79 13.27 -2.29
CA ARG A 192 -6.11 12.83 -1.07
C ARG A 192 -6.86 11.65 -0.46
N GLY A 193 -6.10 10.59 -0.08
CA GLY A 193 -6.68 9.46 0.66
C GLY A 193 -7.50 8.48 -0.17
N VAL A 194 -7.30 8.43 -1.49
CA VAL A 194 -7.93 7.43 -2.35
C VAL A 194 -7.31 6.05 -2.10
N PRO A 195 -8.11 5.03 -1.74
CA PRO A 195 -7.59 3.68 -1.57
C PRO A 195 -6.91 3.17 -2.84
N GLY A 196 -5.65 2.75 -2.72
CA GLY A 196 -4.89 2.20 -3.84
C GLY A 196 -4.17 3.22 -4.72
N SER A 197 -4.29 4.52 -4.46
CA SER A 197 -3.51 5.54 -5.17
C SER A 197 -2.93 6.58 -4.21
N LEU A 198 -1.70 7.01 -4.43
CA LEU A 198 -1.08 8.04 -3.59
C LEU A 198 -1.53 9.44 -4.00
N LEU A 199 -1.53 9.76 -5.29
CA LEU A 199 -1.87 11.08 -5.82
C LEU A 199 -1.24 12.21 -4.95
N PHE A 200 -2.03 13.16 -4.45
CA PHE A 200 -1.59 14.22 -3.56
C PHE A 200 -1.76 13.91 -2.07
N THR A 201 -1.83 12.61 -1.70
CA THR A 201 -2.05 12.18 -0.30
C THR A 201 -0.98 12.72 0.66
N ARG A 202 0.27 12.85 0.20
CA ARG A 202 1.42 13.29 1.00
C ARG A 202 1.77 14.77 0.80
N LEU A 203 0.90 15.57 0.19
CA LEU A 203 1.17 16.99 -0.10
C LEU A 203 1.42 17.81 1.17
N ASP A 204 0.86 17.41 2.31
CA ASP A 204 1.06 18.02 3.62
C ASP A 204 2.44 17.76 4.25
N GLU A 205 3.27 16.92 3.67
CA GLU A 205 4.67 16.70 4.08
C GLU A 205 5.61 17.77 3.49
N LEU A 206 5.15 18.54 2.51
CA LEU A 206 5.93 19.61 1.88
C LEU A 206 6.06 20.83 2.80
N GLN A 207 7.16 21.54 2.62
CA GLN A 207 7.50 22.74 3.40
C GLN A 207 7.93 23.87 2.47
N VAL A 208 7.83 25.10 2.95
CA VAL A 208 8.41 26.26 2.28
C VAL A 208 9.91 26.01 2.07
N GLY A 209 10.37 26.20 0.83
CA GLY A 209 11.73 25.93 0.39
C GLY A 209 11.91 24.62 -0.38
N ASP A 210 10.96 23.67 -0.30
CA ASP A 210 10.94 22.49 -1.16
C ASP A 210 10.63 22.88 -2.60
N SER A 211 10.85 21.93 -3.52
CA SER A 211 10.68 22.17 -4.96
C SER A 211 9.85 21.10 -5.62
N PHE A 212 9.18 21.48 -6.70
CA PHE A 212 8.51 20.57 -7.62
C PHE A 212 8.70 21.03 -9.07
N TYR A 213 8.38 20.18 -10.03
CA TYR A 213 8.61 20.41 -11.44
C TYR A 213 7.35 20.14 -12.26
N ILE A 214 7.17 20.91 -13.30
CA ILE A 214 6.16 20.69 -14.35
C ILE A 214 6.92 20.38 -15.64
N GLU A 215 6.61 19.25 -16.24
CA GLU A 215 7.11 18.88 -17.56
C GLU A 215 5.99 19.05 -18.60
N VAL A 216 6.17 19.96 -19.53
CA VAL A 216 5.16 20.33 -20.51
C VAL A 216 5.79 20.53 -21.88
N MET A 217 5.31 19.80 -22.90
CA MET A 217 5.77 19.91 -24.29
C MET A 217 7.31 19.83 -24.44
N GLY A 218 7.97 19.00 -23.62
CA GLY A 218 9.42 18.84 -23.61
C GLY A 218 10.20 19.88 -22.81
N GLU A 219 9.53 20.91 -22.25
CA GLU A 219 10.14 21.87 -21.34
C GLU A 219 9.95 21.40 -19.87
N GLU A 220 10.99 21.48 -19.05
CA GLU A 220 10.90 21.27 -17.58
C GLU A 220 10.94 22.61 -16.86
N LEU A 221 9.91 22.89 -16.08
CA LEU A 221 9.72 24.12 -15.34
C LEU A 221 9.83 23.85 -13.84
N GLY A 222 10.85 24.44 -13.16
CA GLY A 222 11.06 24.28 -11.74
C GLY A 222 10.33 25.35 -10.92
N TYR A 223 9.71 24.94 -9.82
CA TYR A 223 9.02 25.82 -8.87
C TYR A 223 9.50 25.57 -7.44
N LYS A 224 9.81 26.65 -6.72
CA LYS A 224 10.19 26.59 -5.31
C LYS A 224 9.01 27.02 -4.45
N ILE A 225 8.61 26.18 -3.50
CA ILE A 225 7.49 26.46 -2.59
C ILE A 225 7.84 27.66 -1.72
N ASP A 226 7.01 28.68 -1.78
CA ASP A 226 7.12 29.90 -0.99
C ASP A 226 5.96 30.10 -0.02
N ARG A 227 4.84 29.39 -0.24
CA ARG A 227 3.61 29.56 0.52
C ARG A 227 2.83 28.26 0.65
N ILE A 228 2.27 28.02 1.85
CA ILE A 228 1.35 26.90 2.12
C ILE A 228 0.15 27.48 2.86
N ASP A 229 -1.04 27.29 2.32
CA ASP A 229 -2.28 27.83 2.83
C ASP A 229 -3.35 26.76 2.99
N VAL A 230 -4.32 27.01 3.87
CA VAL A 230 -5.56 26.26 3.98
C VAL A 230 -6.71 27.23 3.77
N ILE A 231 -7.61 26.89 2.86
CA ILE A 231 -8.76 27.72 2.48
C ILE A 231 -10.07 26.94 2.60
N GLU A 232 -11.19 27.65 2.64
CA GLU A 232 -12.51 27.05 2.45
C GLU A 232 -12.69 26.58 1.00
N PRO A 233 -13.57 25.61 0.73
CA PRO A 233 -13.75 25.04 -0.61
C PRO A 233 -14.18 26.03 -1.68
N ASP A 234 -14.88 27.10 -1.30
CA ASP A 234 -15.43 28.15 -2.15
C ASP A 234 -14.58 29.44 -2.20
N ASP A 235 -13.44 29.46 -1.49
CA ASP A 235 -12.50 30.58 -1.51
C ASP A 235 -11.48 30.44 -2.65
N ASP A 236 -11.68 31.17 -3.74
CA ASP A 236 -10.77 31.23 -4.88
C ASP A 236 -9.75 32.37 -4.82
N SER A 237 -9.79 33.19 -3.77
CA SER A 237 -9.00 34.44 -3.65
C SER A 237 -7.49 34.23 -3.80
N LYS A 238 -6.98 33.05 -3.40
CA LYS A 238 -5.57 32.68 -3.48
C LYS A 238 -5.20 31.92 -4.76
N LEU A 239 -6.15 31.72 -5.67
CA LEU A 239 -5.95 31.00 -6.93
C LEU A 239 -5.83 31.94 -8.13
N ARG A 240 -6.00 33.24 -7.91
CA ARG A 240 -5.98 34.26 -8.96
C ARG A 240 -4.57 34.64 -9.36
N VAL A 241 -4.42 35.07 -10.62
CA VAL A 241 -3.16 35.59 -11.15
C VAL A 241 -2.73 36.82 -10.36
N THR A 242 -1.46 36.86 -9.99
CA THR A 242 -0.79 38.02 -9.41
C THR A 242 0.14 38.62 -10.47
N ALA A 243 0.00 39.91 -10.74
CA ALA A 243 0.82 40.57 -11.76
C ALA A 243 2.32 40.40 -11.45
N GLY A 244 3.09 40.03 -12.46
CA GLY A 244 4.53 39.85 -12.35
C GLY A 244 4.98 38.50 -11.75
N GLU A 245 4.08 37.66 -11.24
CA GLU A 245 4.44 36.33 -10.73
C GLU A 245 4.27 35.24 -11.78
N ASP A 246 5.17 34.26 -11.78
CA ASP A 246 5.01 32.96 -12.43
C ASP A 246 4.83 31.92 -11.32
N ARG A 247 3.59 31.46 -11.15
CA ARG A 247 3.19 30.64 -10.00
C ARG A 247 2.47 29.36 -10.43
N VAL A 248 2.74 28.29 -9.69
CA VAL A 248 1.94 27.06 -9.73
C VAL A 248 1.50 26.69 -8.32
N THR A 249 0.23 26.33 -8.16
CA THR A 249 -0.34 25.84 -6.90
C THR A 249 -0.79 24.39 -7.07
N LEU A 250 -0.34 23.54 -6.14
CA LEU A 250 -0.82 22.16 -5.99
C LEU A 250 -1.94 22.17 -4.94
N MET A 251 -3.12 21.67 -5.29
CA MET A 251 -4.32 21.71 -4.44
C MET A 251 -4.83 20.32 -4.12
N THR A 252 -5.18 20.09 -2.84
CA THR A 252 -5.84 18.86 -2.40
C THR A 252 -6.78 19.11 -1.22
N CYS A 253 -7.55 18.08 -0.84
CA CYS A 253 -8.43 18.17 0.34
C CYS A 253 -7.65 18.07 1.66
N THR A 254 -8.16 18.73 2.70
CA THR A 254 -7.65 18.65 4.08
C THR A 254 -8.78 18.92 5.08
N PRO A 255 -8.70 18.43 6.36
CA PRO A 255 -7.82 17.37 6.88
C PRO A 255 -8.09 15.99 6.23
N TYR A 256 -7.12 15.09 6.31
CA TYR A 256 -7.24 13.73 5.78
C TYR A 256 -8.50 13.01 6.28
N GLY A 257 -9.31 12.49 5.37
CA GLY A 257 -10.56 11.78 5.67
C GLY A 257 -11.74 12.65 6.11
N VAL A 258 -11.54 13.96 6.35
CA VAL A 258 -12.60 14.94 6.66
C VAL A 258 -12.93 15.79 5.43
N ASN A 259 -11.90 16.25 4.72
CA ASN A 259 -11.98 16.95 3.42
C ASN A 259 -12.79 18.27 3.44
N SER A 260 -12.88 18.93 4.60
CA SER A 260 -13.67 20.15 4.79
C SER A 260 -13.03 21.41 4.21
N HIS A 261 -11.72 21.39 3.98
CA HIS A 261 -10.93 22.51 3.46
C HIS A 261 -10.07 22.09 2.29
N ARG A 262 -9.36 23.06 1.68
CA ARG A 262 -8.37 22.80 0.62
C ARG A 262 -6.99 23.20 1.11
N LEU A 263 -6.03 22.30 0.98
CA LEU A 263 -4.61 22.57 1.18
C LEU A 263 -4.02 23.06 -0.13
N LEU A 264 -3.41 24.23 -0.10
CA LEU A 264 -2.69 24.85 -1.21
C LEU A 264 -1.19 24.83 -0.90
N VAL A 265 -0.41 24.23 -1.78
CA VAL A 265 1.05 24.29 -1.76
C VAL A 265 1.49 25.05 -2.99
N SER A 266 1.88 26.30 -2.82
CA SER A 266 2.16 27.23 -3.91
C SER A 266 3.66 27.48 -4.04
N GLY A 267 4.15 27.47 -5.28
CA GLY A 267 5.53 27.77 -5.60
C GLY A 267 5.64 28.84 -6.70
N VAL A 268 6.71 29.60 -6.63
CA VAL A 268 7.11 30.54 -7.69
C VAL A 268 8.21 29.95 -8.54
N ARG A 269 8.26 30.36 -9.80
CA ARG A 269 9.28 29.97 -10.75
C ARG A 269 10.67 30.17 -10.17
N ALA A 270 11.52 29.17 -10.28
CA ALA A 270 12.89 29.22 -9.83
C ALA A 270 13.80 28.37 -10.73
N ASP A 271 15.03 28.84 -10.92
CA ASP A 271 16.10 28.03 -11.52
C ASP A 271 16.52 26.97 -10.51
N ILE A 272 15.93 25.80 -10.63
CA ILE A 272 16.24 24.67 -9.76
C ILE A 272 17.13 23.71 -10.55
N PRO A 273 18.29 23.28 -10.00
CA PRO A 273 19.10 22.28 -10.65
C PRO A 273 18.29 20.99 -10.91
N ASN A 274 18.36 20.47 -12.15
CA ASN A 274 17.65 19.23 -12.55
C ASN A 274 18.03 18.02 -11.68
N GLU A 275 19.19 18.05 -11.04
CA GLU A 275 19.64 17.09 -10.05
C GLU A 275 19.53 17.70 -8.65
N ILE A 276 18.30 17.79 -8.12
CA ILE A 276 18.17 17.87 -6.66
C ILE A 276 18.58 16.48 -6.16
N PRO A 277 19.65 16.34 -5.36
CA PRO A 277 19.95 15.09 -4.71
C PRO A 277 18.71 14.70 -3.91
N VAL A 278 18.02 13.64 -4.33
CA VAL A 278 17.00 13.04 -3.48
C VAL A 278 17.74 12.62 -2.22
N PRO A 279 17.39 13.16 -1.03
CA PRO A 279 18.03 12.72 0.21
C PRO A 279 18.02 11.18 0.25
N GLU A 280 19.15 10.54 0.62
CA GLU A 280 19.27 9.08 0.60
C GLU A 280 18.18 8.36 1.41
N ASP A 281 17.61 9.05 2.40
CA ASP A 281 16.48 8.63 3.23
C ASP A 281 15.11 8.72 2.52
N VAL A 282 15.01 9.42 1.39
CA VAL A 282 13.82 9.46 0.50
C VAL A 282 13.92 8.44 -0.65
N GLN A 283 14.99 7.67 -0.74
CA GLN A 283 14.98 6.45 -1.56
C GLN A 283 13.86 5.57 -1.01
N GLY A 284 12.69 5.75 -1.60
CA GLY A 284 11.46 5.15 -1.18
C GLY A 284 11.71 3.66 -0.98
N ILE A 285 11.48 3.18 0.24
CA ILE A 285 11.53 1.75 0.53
C ILE A 285 10.79 1.11 -0.64
N ASN A 286 11.51 0.34 -1.45
CA ASN A 286 10.91 -0.33 -2.60
C ASN A 286 9.82 -1.24 -2.05
N THR A 287 8.60 -0.66 -1.93
CA THR A 287 7.44 -1.27 -1.25
C THR A 287 7.10 -2.59 -1.91
N THR A 288 7.38 -2.72 -3.22
CA THR A 288 7.24 -3.96 -3.96
C THR A 288 8.25 -5.01 -3.49
N ALA A 289 9.53 -4.62 -3.31
CA ALA A 289 10.56 -5.53 -2.83
C ALA A 289 10.30 -5.95 -1.37
N VAL A 290 9.84 -5.02 -0.52
CA VAL A 290 9.44 -5.31 0.88
C VAL A 290 8.22 -6.23 0.91
N ALA A 291 7.20 -5.96 0.10
CA ALA A 291 6.00 -6.80 0.01
C ALA A 291 6.35 -8.22 -0.47
N LEU A 292 7.19 -8.36 -1.50
CA LEU A 292 7.68 -9.65 -1.98
C LEU A 292 8.56 -10.36 -0.92
N GLY A 293 9.39 -9.61 -0.20
CA GLY A 293 10.21 -10.13 0.90
C GLY A 293 9.36 -10.67 2.05
N VAL A 294 8.35 -9.92 2.48
CA VAL A 294 7.39 -10.33 3.52
C VAL A 294 6.59 -11.55 3.06
N LEU A 295 6.13 -11.57 1.81
CA LEU A 295 5.43 -12.70 1.22
C LEU A 295 6.31 -13.96 1.21
N GLY A 296 7.55 -13.83 0.77
CA GLY A 296 8.53 -14.92 0.76
C GLY A 296 8.82 -15.46 2.17
N ALA A 297 8.99 -14.58 3.16
CA ALA A 297 9.22 -14.95 4.55
C ALA A 297 8.01 -15.70 5.15
N LEU A 298 6.80 -15.22 4.92
CA LEU A 298 5.57 -15.88 5.38
C LEU A 298 5.38 -17.25 4.74
N LEU A 299 5.64 -17.37 3.44
CA LEU A 299 5.57 -18.65 2.73
C LEU A 299 6.62 -19.63 3.28
N ALA A 300 7.84 -19.19 3.53
CA ALA A 300 8.89 -20.00 4.13
C ALA A 300 8.51 -20.48 5.55
N ILE A 301 7.88 -19.62 6.37
CA ILE A 301 7.38 -19.99 7.70
C ILE A 301 6.30 -21.07 7.59
N VAL A 302 5.33 -20.94 6.68
CA VAL A 302 4.26 -21.91 6.46
C VAL A 302 4.84 -23.26 6.01
N ILE A 303 5.77 -23.24 5.06
CA ILE A 303 6.46 -24.45 4.58
C ILE A 303 7.27 -25.07 5.73
N GLY A 304 8.04 -24.28 6.47
CA GLY A 304 8.85 -24.74 7.60
C GLY A 304 8.01 -25.41 8.68
N LEU A 305 6.88 -24.81 9.07
CA LEU A 305 5.95 -25.38 10.03
C LEU A 305 5.32 -26.69 9.52
N SER A 306 4.98 -26.75 8.23
CA SER A 306 4.43 -27.94 7.59
C SER A 306 5.43 -29.10 7.55
N VAL A 307 6.68 -28.81 7.17
CA VAL A 307 7.78 -29.80 7.15
C VAL A 307 8.12 -30.26 8.57
N ALA A 308 8.26 -29.33 9.52
CA ALA A 308 8.51 -29.68 10.93
C ALA A 308 7.40 -30.56 11.51
N GLY A 309 6.13 -30.26 11.18
CA GLY A 309 4.99 -31.11 11.53
C GLY A 309 5.09 -32.52 10.95
N HIS A 310 5.52 -32.64 9.70
CA HIS A 310 5.69 -33.93 9.01
C HIS A 310 6.85 -34.75 9.60
N VAL A 311 8.00 -34.12 9.85
CA VAL A 311 9.18 -34.75 10.47
C VAL A 311 8.86 -35.21 11.90
N ARG A 312 8.20 -34.37 12.71
CA ARG A 312 7.75 -34.73 14.07
C ARG A 312 6.79 -35.92 14.03
N LYS A 313 5.89 -36.00 13.03
CA LYS A 313 4.96 -37.12 12.88
C LYS A 313 5.71 -38.42 12.53
N LYS A 314 6.69 -38.39 11.62
CA LYS A 314 7.54 -39.55 11.27
C LYS A 314 8.38 -40.03 12.47
N ARG A 315 9.02 -39.12 13.20
CA ARG A 315 9.83 -39.48 14.40
C ARG A 315 8.97 -40.13 15.49
N ARG A 316 7.76 -39.62 15.74
CA ARG A 316 6.83 -40.22 16.71
C ARG A 316 6.31 -41.58 16.27
N ALA A 317 6.10 -41.82 14.96
CA ALA A 317 5.73 -43.11 14.42
C ALA A 317 6.87 -44.12 14.59
N ALA A 318 8.10 -43.73 14.28
CA ALA A 318 9.29 -44.57 14.48
C ALA A 318 9.53 -44.91 15.98
N GLN A 319 9.39 -43.94 16.88
CA GLN A 319 9.49 -44.24 18.32
C GLN A 319 8.42 -45.21 18.83
N ARG A 320 7.17 -45.07 18.36
CA ARG A 320 6.09 -46.00 18.71
C ARG A 320 6.36 -47.42 18.17
N ALA A 321 6.89 -47.56 16.97
CA ALA A 321 7.29 -48.81 16.38
C ALA A 321 8.43 -49.47 17.18
N ALA A 322 9.43 -48.69 17.59
CA ALA A 322 10.54 -49.16 18.39
C ALA A 322 10.10 -49.64 19.80
N VAL A 323 9.18 -48.88 20.43
CA VAL A 323 8.60 -49.27 21.76
C VAL A 323 7.76 -50.57 21.62
N ALA A 324 6.97 -50.69 20.55
CA ALA A 324 6.17 -51.90 20.31
C ALA A 324 7.08 -53.13 20.06
N ALA A 325 8.17 -52.97 19.30
CA ALA A 325 9.15 -54.02 19.07
C ALA A 325 9.89 -54.44 20.35
N ALA A 326 10.22 -53.46 21.24
CA ALA A 326 10.84 -53.78 22.53
C ALA A 326 9.88 -54.59 23.45
N VAL A 327 8.60 -54.21 23.48
CA VAL A 327 7.57 -54.92 24.28
C VAL A 327 7.37 -56.36 23.77
N THR A 328 7.43 -56.59 22.48
CA THR A 328 7.32 -57.96 21.91
C THR A 328 8.55 -58.79 22.26
N LEU A 329 9.75 -58.22 22.21
CA LEU A 329 10.98 -58.92 22.59
C LEU A 329 10.99 -59.28 24.08
N ASP A 330 10.52 -58.39 24.97
CA ASP A 330 10.39 -58.71 26.43
C ASP A 330 9.31 -59.82 26.68
N ALA A 331 8.24 -59.84 25.91
CA ALA A 331 7.20 -60.84 26.00
C ALA A 331 7.70 -62.24 25.55
N ASP A 332 8.48 -62.30 24.44
CA ASP A 332 9.09 -63.52 23.98
C ASP A 332 10.19 -64.03 24.90
N ALA A 333 10.98 -63.15 25.54
CA ALA A 333 11.95 -63.51 26.57
C ALA A 333 11.29 -64.06 27.85
N ALA A 334 10.15 -63.53 28.24
CA ALA A 334 9.38 -64.03 29.37
C ALA A 334 8.73 -65.37 29.08
N ALA A 335 8.29 -65.64 27.86
CA ALA A 335 7.73 -66.93 27.43
C ALA A 335 8.79 -68.02 27.29
N GLY A 336 10.03 -67.68 26.87
CA GLY A 336 11.14 -68.60 26.73
C GLY A 336 11.73 -69.13 28.03
N ASN A 337 11.52 -68.41 29.17
CA ASN A 337 12.10 -68.78 30.47
C ASN A 337 11.19 -69.64 31.34
N GLY A 338 10.02 -70.10 30.85
CA GLY A 338 9.05 -70.94 31.54
C GLY A 338 9.23 -72.48 31.36
N GLY A 339 10.31 -72.92 30.65
CA GLY A 339 10.48 -74.31 30.18
C GLY A 339 11.45 -75.20 30.94
N ASN A 340 12.00 -74.82 32.09
CA ASN A 340 12.84 -75.75 32.88
C ASN A 340 12.03 -76.40 33.99
N GLY A 341 11.43 -77.60 33.66
CA GLY A 341 10.75 -78.49 34.54
C GLY A 341 11.71 -79.06 35.58
N TRP A 342 11.39 -78.96 36.82
CA TRP A 342 11.99 -79.67 37.90
C TRP A 342 11.48 -81.13 37.89
N THR A 343 12.30 -82.06 37.41
CA THR A 343 12.12 -83.50 37.65
C THR A 343 12.62 -83.84 39.02
N VAL A 344 11.70 -84.06 39.96
CA VAL A 344 12.00 -84.62 41.27
C VAL A 344 12.12 -86.14 41.12
N GLY A 345 13.35 -86.68 41.15
CA GLY A 345 13.59 -88.07 41.28
C GLY A 345 13.35 -88.55 42.69
N ALA A 346 12.34 -89.42 42.83
CA ALA A 346 12.11 -90.16 44.06
C ALA A 346 12.91 -91.51 44.02
N SER A 347 13.91 -91.58 44.84
CA SER A 347 14.52 -92.90 45.19
C SER A 347 14.34 -93.21 46.68
N GLY A 348 13.39 -94.02 47.01
CA GLY A 348 13.20 -94.58 48.32
C GLY A 348 14.18 -95.69 48.68
N PRO A 349 14.50 -95.92 49.94
CA PRO A 349 15.45 -96.90 50.35
C PRO A 349 14.79 -98.29 50.61
N ALA A 350 15.48 -99.32 50.28
CA ALA A 350 15.19 -100.66 50.69
C ALA A 350 16.01 -101.01 51.97
N ALA A 351 15.33 -101.53 52.94
CA ALA A 351 15.91 -102.25 54.10
C ALA A 351 15.79 -103.75 53.92
N PRO A 352 16.40 -104.55 54.64
CA PRO A 352 16.57 -104.65 56.06
C PRO A 352 17.94 -104.38 56.61
#